data_e126cb9ff8dfd1891987a5b30ea6518d
#
_entry.id   e126cb9ff8dfd1891987a5b30ea6518d
#
_cell.length_a   1.000
_cell.length_b   1.000
_cell.length_c   1.000
_cell.angle_alpha   90.00
_cell.angle_beta   90.00
_cell.angle_gamma   90.00
#
_symmetry.space_group_name_H-M   'P 1'
#
loop_
_entity.id
_entity.type
_entity.pdbx_description
1 polymer ?
#
loop_
_entity_poly.entity_id
_entity_poly.type
_entity_poly.pdbx_seq_one_letter_code
_entity_poly.pdbx_strand_id
1 'polypeptide(L)'
;SVTFAAGEAEKTITVKATESLPMNVEVPLELRLDGNASVNAYAQKMPVASLIVLKEDYEVVSHGVYTNQWTGEGCNCVLQYSPTLDTYRFVNPFGTGVNVLFTYDATTHFGTSVSKQLATGFVHPSEGNVYAKPAALNKNGNNVYFDEANKIWKIGHQWVVAAGSFGADIDTFEVTE
;
A
#
# COMPACT_ATOMS: atom_id res chain seq x y z
N SER A 1 28.51 -15.38 -0.04
CA SER A 1 28.48 -16.08 -1.32
C SER A 1 27.68 -17.37 -1.20
N VAL A 2 27.04 -17.78 -2.28
CA VAL A 2 26.25 -19.01 -2.39
C VAL A 2 26.88 -19.86 -3.47
N THR A 3 27.21 -21.12 -3.15
CA THR A 3 27.82 -22.06 -4.10
C THR A 3 26.81 -23.14 -4.47
N PHE A 4 26.63 -23.40 -5.76
CA PHE A 4 25.79 -24.48 -6.26
C PHE A 4 26.64 -25.76 -6.34
N ALA A 5 26.07 -26.87 -5.87
CA ALA A 5 26.67 -28.18 -6.11
C ALA A 5 26.48 -28.65 -7.57
N ALA A 6 27.24 -29.63 -8.00
CA ALA A 6 27.07 -30.20 -9.34
C ALA A 6 25.67 -30.79 -9.49
N GLY A 7 24.90 -30.32 -10.49
CA GLY A 7 23.53 -30.74 -10.75
C GLY A 7 22.47 -29.99 -9.94
N GLU A 8 22.82 -29.05 -9.06
CA GLU A 8 21.89 -28.20 -8.33
C GLU A 8 21.43 -27.03 -9.22
N ALA A 9 20.13 -26.94 -9.50
CA ALA A 9 19.56 -25.94 -10.40
C ALA A 9 18.97 -24.72 -9.66
N GLU A 10 18.64 -24.88 -8.37
CA GLU A 10 17.97 -23.86 -7.56
C GLU A 10 18.58 -23.75 -6.16
N LYS A 11 18.61 -22.55 -5.61
CA LYS A 11 19.05 -22.31 -4.25
C LYS A 11 18.27 -21.17 -3.61
N THR A 12 17.77 -21.42 -2.41
CA THR A 12 17.10 -20.39 -1.62
C THR A 12 18.11 -19.60 -0.81
N ILE A 13 18.05 -18.29 -0.91
CA ILE A 13 18.82 -17.34 -0.11
C ILE A 13 17.90 -16.62 0.85
N THR A 14 18.20 -16.69 2.15
CA THR A 14 17.48 -15.92 3.15
C THR A 14 18.22 -14.61 3.41
N VAL A 15 17.52 -13.50 3.20
CA VAL A 15 17.99 -12.16 3.56
C VAL A 15 17.26 -11.71 4.81
N LYS A 16 18.00 -11.36 5.87
CA LYS A 16 17.42 -10.82 7.10
C LYS A 16 17.75 -9.34 7.19
N ALA A 17 16.72 -8.52 7.44
CA ALA A 17 16.92 -7.14 7.85
C ALA A 17 17.63 -7.10 9.21
N THR A 18 18.57 -6.19 9.39
CA THR A 18 19.24 -5.95 10.65
C THR A 18 18.59 -4.76 11.37
N GLU A 19 18.83 -4.61 12.67
CA GLU A 19 18.33 -3.47 13.45
C GLU A 19 18.90 -2.12 12.97
N SER A 20 20.01 -2.14 12.22
CA SER A 20 20.63 -0.95 11.65
C SER A 20 19.89 -0.36 10.43
N LEU A 21 18.88 -1.05 9.87
CA LEU A 21 18.08 -0.47 8.82
C LEU A 21 17.24 0.71 9.35
N PRO A 22 17.25 1.85 8.65
CA PRO A 22 16.38 2.97 9.00
C PRO A 22 14.91 2.57 8.89
N MET A 23 14.08 3.12 9.81
CA MET A 23 12.66 2.85 9.83
C MET A 23 11.96 3.58 8.67
N ASN A 24 11.02 2.90 7.99
CA ASN A 24 10.19 3.44 6.91
C ASN A 24 10.99 4.05 5.73
N VAL A 25 12.21 3.56 5.52
CA VAL A 25 13.06 3.94 4.39
C VAL A 25 13.29 2.72 3.50
N GLU A 26 13.02 2.86 2.22
CA GLU A 26 13.34 1.83 1.23
C GLU A 26 14.84 1.73 1.05
N VAL A 27 15.39 0.53 1.29
CA VAL A 27 16.81 0.25 1.08
C VAL A 27 16.95 -0.74 -0.09
N PRO A 28 17.56 -0.31 -1.20
CA PRO A 28 17.78 -1.20 -2.33
C PRO A 28 18.84 -2.25 -1.99
N LEU A 29 18.53 -3.51 -2.29
CA LEU A 29 19.46 -4.63 -2.22
C LEU A 29 19.68 -5.18 -3.61
N GLU A 30 20.92 -5.21 -4.06
CA GLU A 30 21.28 -5.84 -5.32
C GLU A 30 21.97 -7.18 -5.07
N LEU A 31 21.45 -8.23 -5.69
CA LEU A 31 22.09 -9.54 -5.78
C LEU A 31 22.73 -9.65 -7.16
N ARG A 32 24.05 -9.84 -7.21
CA ARG A 32 24.80 -9.95 -8.46
C ARG A 32 25.43 -11.34 -8.58
N LEU A 33 25.38 -11.91 -9.78
CA LEU A 33 26.19 -13.08 -10.08
C LEU A 33 27.66 -12.65 -10.15
N ASP A 34 28.53 -13.40 -9.48
CA ASP A 34 30.00 -13.23 -9.60
C ASP A 34 30.40 -13.46 -11.04
N GLY A 35 31.37 -12.65 -11.53
CA GLY A 35 31.88 -12.72 -12.89
C GLY A 35 32.49 -14.06 -13.30
N ASN A 36 32.76 -14.95 -12.34
CA ASN A 36 33.22 -16.32 -12.58
C ASN A 36 32.09 -17.34 -12.79
N ALA A 37 30.83 -16.92 -12.67
CA ALA A 37 29.69 -17.80 -12.94
C ALA A 37 29.63 -18.14 -14.44
N SER A 38 29.85 -19.42 -14.80
CA SER A 38 29.63 -19.92 -16.15
C SER A 38 28.14 -19.89 -16.45
N VAL A 39 27.69 -18.97 -17.31
CA VAL A 39 26.30 -18.81 -17.69
C VAL A 39 26.06 -19.44 -19.05
N ASN A 40 25.10 -20.34 -19.13
CA ASN A 40 24.69 -20.93 -20.40
C ASN A 40 24.22 -19.80 -21.36
N ALA A 41 24.77 -19.80 -22.59
CA ALA A 41 24.45 -18.78 -23.59
C ALA A 41 22.96 -18.73 -23.98
N TYR A 42 22.20 -19.79 -23.72
CA TYR A 42 20.77 -19.91 -24.01
C TYR A 42 19.88 -19.56 -22.79
N ALA A 43 20.45 -19.39 -21.58
CA ALA A 43 19.66 -18.95 -20.43
C ALA A 43 19.40 -17.43 -20.50
N GLN A 44 18.16 -17.02 -20.27
CA GLN A 44 17.86 -15.61 -20.05
C GLN A 44 18.63 -15.13 -18.83
N LYS A 45 19.58 -14.22 -19.05
CA LYS A 45 20.42 -13.68 -17.99
C LYS A 45 19.68 -12.58 -17.27
N MET A 46 19.38 -12.79 -16.00
CA MET A 46 19.24 -11.68 -15.05
C MET A 46 20.52 -11.67 -14.19
N PRO A 47 21.60 -10.98 -14.62
CA PRO A 47 22.86 -10.96 -13.88
C PRO A 47 22.75 -10.17 -12.58
N VAL A 48 21.68 -9.41 -12.41
CA VAL A 48 21.38 -8.59 -11.24
C VAL A 48 19.90 -8.77 -10.90
N ALA A 49 19.62 -9.14 -9.66
CA ALA A 49 18.27 -9.05 -9.08
C ALA A 49 18.25 -7.89 -8.09
N SER A 50 17.35 -6.96 -8.28
CA SER A 50 17.12 -5.84 -7.37
C SER A 50 15.93 -6.15 -6.46
N LEU A 51 16.12 -5.98 -5.16
CA LEU A 51 15.08 -6.10 -4.13
C LEU A 51 15.02 -4.80 -3.37
N ILE A 52 13.83 -4.42 -2.93
CA ILE A 52 13.64 -3.33 -1.98
C ILE A 52 13.37 -3.96 -0.63
N VAL A 53 14.16 -3.58 0.37
CA VAL A 53 13.95 -3.97 1.76
C VAL A 53 13.41 -2.76 2.51
N LEU A 54 12.27 -2.94 3.17
CA LEU A 54 11.61 -1.91 3.96
C LEU A 54 11.40 -2.44 5.39
N LYS A 55 11.89 -1.69 6.37
CA LYS A 55 11.59 -1.92 7.78
C LYS A 55 10.46 -0.95 8.17
N GLU A 56 9.30 -1.49 8.51
CA GLU A 56 8.14 -0.71 8.91
C GLU A 56 7.84 -0.86 10.41
N ASP A 57 7.24 0.18 11.01
CA ASP A 57 6.78 0.22 12.40
C ASP A 57 5.26 0.36 12.52
N TYR A 58 4.54 -0.03 11.49
CA TYR A 58 3.09 -0.01 11.53
C TYR A 58 2.54 -1.04 12.52
N GLU A 59 1.76 -0.55 13.48
CA GLU A 59 1.07 -1.35 14.50
C GLU A 59 -0.43 -1.41 14.20
N VAL A 60 -1.07 -2.53 14.52
CA VAL A 60 -2.52 -2.69 14.32
C VAL A 60 -3.28 -1.82 15.32
N VAL A 61 -4.17 -0.97 14.82
CA VAL A 61 -5.08 -0.12 15.60
C VAL A 61 -6.45 -0.77 15.73
N SER A 62 -6.98 -1.30 14.63
CA SER A 62 -8.28 -1.98 14.63
C SER A 62 -8.46 -2.86 13.40
N HIS A 63 -9.40 -3.81 13.53
CA HIS A 63 -9.91 -4.62 12.42
C HIS A 63 -11.31 -4.14 12.05
N GLY A 64 -11.71 -4.34 10.79
CA GLY A 64 -13.03 -3.95 10.33
C GLY A 64 -13.32 -4.34 8.91
N VAL A 65 -14.43 -3.82 8.40
CA VAL A 65 -14.86 -4.00 7.01
C VAL A 65 -14.75 -2.67 6.28
N TYR A 66 -13.91 -2.63 5.25
CA TYR A 66 -13.84 -1.50 4.34
C TYR A 66 -14.81 -1.71 3.17
N THR A 67 -15.70 -0.75 2.96
CA THR A 67 -16.66 -0.76 1.86
C THR A 67 -16.30 0.34 0.86
N ASN A 68 -15.98 -0.08 -0.35
CA ASN A 68 -15.76 0.81 -1.48
C ASN A 68 -17.10 1.15 -2.14
N GLN A 69 -17.53 2.39 -2.06
CA GLN A 69 -18.83 2.82 -2.58
C GLN A 69 -18.90 2.81 -4.12
N TRP A 70 -17.77 3.03 -4.80
CA TRP A 70 -17.74 3.01 -6.26
C TRP A 70 -18.00 1.61 -6.84
N THR A 71 -17.48 0.55 -6.20
CA THR A 71 -17.72 -0.84 -6.61
C THR A 71 -18.91 -1.48 -5.89
N GLY A 72 -19.30 -0.94 -4.74
CA GLY A 72 -20.28 -1.55 -3.84
C GLY A 72 -19.74 -2.77 -3.09
N GLU A 73 -18.45 -3.05 -3.16
CA GLU A 73 -17.81 -4.21 -2.54
C GLU A 73 -17.21 -3.87 -1.17
N GLY A 74 -17.34 -4.81 -0.24
CA GLY A 74 -16.70 -4.77 1.07
C GLY A 74 -15.62 -5.83 1.22
N CYS A 75 -14.56 -5.52 1.96
CA CYS A 75 -13.53 -6.49 2.31
C CYS A 75 -13.08 -6.33 3.75
N ASN A 76 -12.63 -7.44 4.37
CA ASN A 76 -11.96 -7.37 5.67
C ASN A 76 -10.67 -6.57 5.51
N CYS A 77 -10.50 -5.57 6.35
CA CYS A 77 -9.38 -4.65 6.30
C CYS A 77 -8.82 -4.40 7.70
N VAL A 78 -7.56 -4.00 7.76
CA VAL A 78 -6.87 -3.66 9.00
C VAL A 78 -6.47 -2.19 8.93
N LEU A 79 -6.77 -1.44 9.98
CA LEU A 79 -6.25 -0.10 10.20
C LEU A 79 -4.96 -0.21 11.02
N GLN A 80 -3.89 0.40 10.53
CA GLN A 80 -2.59 0.44 11.19
C GLN A 80 -2.12 1.89 11.38
N TYR A 81 -1.23 2.11 12.36
CA TYR A 81 -0.58 3.39 12.64
C TYR A 81 0.93 3.22 12.73
N SER A 82 1.67 4.15 12.14
CA SER A 82 3.13 4.26 12.25
C SER A 82 3.49 5.44 13.16
N PRO A 83 4.08 5.20 14.34
CA PRO A 83 4.51 6.28 15.23
C PRO A 83 5.66 7.13 14.65
N THR A 84 6.55 6.53 13.83
CA THR A 84 7.64 7.27 13.20
C THR A 84 7.16 8.24 12.12
N LEU A 85 6.15 7.84 11.32
CA LEU A 85 5.61 8.66 10.24
C LEU A 85 4.43 9.54 10.66
N ASP A 86 3.86 9.30 11.83
CA ASP A 86 2.58 9.89 12.29
C ASP A 86 1.48 9.74 11.24
N THR A 87 1.37 8.52 10.68
CA THR A 87 0.41 8.19 9.63
C THR A 87 -0.34 6.92 9.92
N TYR A 88 -1.58 6.90 9.48
CA TYR A 88 -2.44 5.73 9.47
C TYR A 88 -2.49 5.12 8.08
N ARG A 89 -2.79 3.83 8.00
CA ARG A 89 -3.10 3.18 6.72
C ARG A 89 -4.21 2.14 6.86
N PHE A 90 -5.10 2.12 5.88
CA PHE A 90 -5.93 0.95 5.62
C PHE A 90 -5.14 0.00 4.74
N VAL A 91 -4.99 -1.25 5.20
CA VAL A 91 -4.20 -2.26 4.49
C VAL A 91 -5.04 -2.92 3.42
N ASN A 92 -4.64 -2.73 2.17
CA ASN A 92 -5.28 -3.36 1.00
C ASN A 92 -6.83 -3.21 0.94
N PRO A 93 -7.39 -2.01 1.16
CA PRO A 93 -8.84 -1.81 1.26
C PRO A 93 -9.59 -2.11 -0.04
N PHE A 94 -8.88 -2.15 -1.18
CA PHE A 94 -9.44 -2.42 -2.50
C PHE A 94 -9.23 -3.85 -2.98
N GLY A 95 -8.56 -4.72 -2.20
CA GLY A 95 -8.21 -6.08 -2.63
C GLY A 95 -7.12 -6.16 -3.71
N THR A 96 -6.48 -5.04 -4.05
CA THR A 96 -5.52 -4.91 -5.16
C THR A 96 -4.05 -4.84 -4.72
N GLY A 97 -3.79 -4.96 -3.40
CA GLY A 97 -2.46 -4.82 -2.80
C GLY A 97 -2.05 -3.38 -2.47
N VAL A 98 -2.93 -2.40 -2.72
CA VAL A 98 -2.67 -0.98 -2.48
C VAL A 98 -3.16 -0.56 -1.10
N ASN A 99 -2.34 0.21 -0.35
CA ASN A 99 -2.72 0.77 0.95
C ASN A 99 -3.21 2.22 0.78
N VAL A 100 -4.18 2.62 1.60
CA VAL A 100 -4.64 4.03 1.68
C VAL A 100 -4.02 4.67 2.93
N LEU A 101 -3.10 5.62 2.73
CA LEU A 101 -2.39 6.32 3.78
C LEU A 101 -3.01 7.69 4.05
N PHE A 102 -3.11 8.06 5.34
CA PHE A 102 -3.65 9.36 5.75
C PHE A 102 -3.06 9.81 7.11
N THR A 103 -3.10 11.12 7.35
CA THR A 103 -2.87 11.71 8.67
C THR A 103 -4.21 11.87 9.37
N TYR A 104 -4.23 11.91 10.70
CA TYR A 104 -5.45 12.05 11.49
C TYR A 104 -5.19 12.87 12.75
N ASP A 105 -6.08 13.80 13.05
CA ASP A 105 -6.09 14.59 14.27
C ASP A 105 -7.25 14.13 15.17
N ALA A 106 -6.91 13.52 16.29
CA ALA A 106 -7.88 13.00 17.26
C ALA A 106 -8.73 14.10 17.93
N THR A 107 -8.28 15.36 17.93
CA THR A 107 -9.04 16.48 18.52
C THR A 107 -10.20 16.91 17.61
N THR A 108 -9.98 16.89 16.31
CA THR A 108 -10.97 17.32 15.33
C THR A 108 -11.71 16.16 14.69
N HIS A 109 -11.24 14.93 14.89
CA HIS A 109 -11.71 13.69 14.23
C HIS A 109 -11.60 13.72 12.70
N PHE A 110 -10.76 14.61 12.16
CA PHE A 110 -10.51 14.72 10.72
C PHE A 110 -9.10 14.34 10.34
N GLY A 111 -8.94 13.91 9.09
CA GLY A 111 -7.66 13.54 8.50
C GLY A 111 -7.58 13.90 7.03
N THR A 112 -6.38 13.71 6.47
CA THR A 112 -6.09 13.99 5.07
C THR A 112 -5.25 12.88 4.47
N SER A 113 -5.65 12.38 3.29
CA SER A 113 -4.86 11.40 2.55
C SER A 113 -3.47 11.95 2.20
N VAL A 114 -2.46 11.12 2.37
CA VAL A 114 -1.06 11.46 2.05
C VAL A 114 -0.90 11.63 0.54
N SER A 115 -1.50 10.74 -0.25
CA SER A 115 -1.39 10.77 -1.71
C SER A 115 -2.42 11.72 -2.33
N LYS A 116 -1.96 12.64 -3.18
CA LYS A 116 -2.84 13.50 -3.98
C LYS A 116 -3.59 12.73 -5.08
N GLN A 117 -3.05 11.61 -5.51
CA GLN A 117 -3.64 10.67 -6.45
C GLN A 117 -3.06 9.28 -6.18
N LEU A 118 -3.92 8.34 -5.87
CA LEU A 118 -3.57 6.96 -5.57
C LEU A 118 -3.90 6.08 -6.77
N ALA A 119 -2.93 5.30 -7.24
CA ALA A 119 -3.18 4.22 -8.20
C ALA A 119 -3.86 3.06 -7.45
N THR A 120 -5.14 2.82 -7.72
CA THR A 120 -5.97 1.89 -6.94
C THR A 120 -5.75 0.40 -7.29
N GLY A 121 -5.13 0.13 -8.42
CA GLY A 121 -5.04 -1.22 -8.99
C GLY A 121 -6.29 -1.66 -9.77
N PHE A 122 -7.37 -0.90 -9.73
CA PHE A 122 -8.55 -1.16 -10.56
C PHE A 122 -8.29 -0.78 -12.02
N VAL A 123 -8.86 -1.60 -12.93
CA VAL A 123 -8.82 -1.34 -14.37
C VAL A 123 -10.26 -1.32 -14.90
N HIS A 124 -10.70 -0.16 -15.39
CA HIS A 124 -12.00 -0.06 -16.05
C HIS A 124 -11.90 -0.63 -17.48
N PRO A 125 -12.87 -1.44 -17.95
CA PRO A 125 -12.76 -2.15 -19.23
C PRO A 125 -12.52 -1.26 -20.46
N SER A 126 -13.08 -0.04 -20.49
CA SER A 126 -12.92 0.90 -21.61
C SER A 126 -11.99 2.07 -21.31
N GLU A 127 -11.83 2.46 -20.03
CA GLU A 127 -11.14 3.70 -19.64
C GLU A 127 -9.73 3.44 -19.04
N GLY A 128 -9.36 2.18 -18.84
CA GLY A 128 -8.05 1.78 -18.30
C GLY A 128 -7.92 1.98 -16.80
N ASN A 129 -6.72 2.37 -16.35
CA ASN A 129 -6.40 2.46 -14.94
C ASN A 129 -7.26 3.50 -14.20
N VAL A 130 -7.79 3.09 -13.05
CA VAL A 130 -8.58 3.94 -12.15
C VAL A 130 -7.71 4.44 -11.00
N TYR A 131 -7.83 5.73 -10.71
CA TYR A 131 -7.14 6.39 -9.60
C TYR A 131 -8.16 6.97 -8.63
N ALA A 132 -7.78 7.04 -7.35
CA ALA A 132 -8.52 7.75 -6.33
C ALA A 132 -7.80 9.06 -5.97
N LYS A 133 -8.52 10.18 -6.03
CA LYS A 133 -8.07 11.48 -5.51
C LYS A 133 -8.83 11.79 -4.22
N PRO A 134 -8.23 12.49 -3.24
CA PRO A 134 -8.95 12.97 -2.08
C PRO A 134 -10.15 13.85 -2.48
N ALA A 135 -11.33 13.53 -1.94
CA ALA A 135 -12.54 14.35 -2.08
C ALA A 135 -12.92 14.89 -0.70
N ALA A 136 -12.94 16.21 -0.55
CA ALA A 136 -13.12 16.86 0.73
C ALA A 136 -14.48 16.53 1.37
N LEU A 137 -14.46 16.17 2.65
CA LEU A 137 -15.64 15.96 3.50
C LEU A 137 -16.04 17.24 4.26
N ASN A 138 -15.15 18.24 4.31
CA ASN A 138 -15.39 19.51 4.96
C ASN A 138 -14.77 20.70 4.21
N LYS A 139 -15.07 21.91 4.65
CA LYS A 139 -14.57 23.17 4.07
C LYS A 139 -13.04 23.36 4.18
N ASN A 140 -12.38 22.61 5.05
CA ASN A 140 -10.92 22.68 5.26
C ASN A 140 -10.16 21.74 4.33
N GLY A 141 -10.85 20.97 3.47
CA GLY A 141 -10.22 20.06 2.53
C GLY A 141 -9.88 18.69 3.11
N ASN A 142 -10.27 18.40 4.36
CA ASN A 142 -10.06 17.07 4.93
C ASN A 142 -10.95 16.05 4.20
N ASN A 143 -10.40 14.91 3.87
CA ASN A 143 -11.12 13.83 3.17
C ASN A 143 -11.24 12.55 3.98
N VAL A 144 -10.79 12.54 5.24
CA VAL A 144 -10.96 11.45 6.19
C VAL A 144 -11.68 11.99 7.43
N TYR A 145 -12.61 11.23 7.95
CA TYR A 145 -13.36 11.57 9.17
C TYR A 145 -13.67 10.31 9.97
N PHE A 146 -13.46 10.33 11.28
CA PHE A 146 -13.86 9.26 12.19
C PHE A 146 -15.14 9.65 12.94
N ASP A 147 -16.19 8.90 12.69
CA ASP A 147 -17.45 8.97 13.42
C ASP A 147 -17.34 8.10 14.68
N GLU A 148 -16.96 8.73 15.80
CA GLU A 148 -16.69 8.02 17.05
C GLU A 148 -17.94 7.34 17.63
N ALA A 149 -19.10 7.94 17.45
CA ALA A 149 -20.36 7.41 17.97
C ALA A 149 -20.76 6.10 17.28
N ASN A 150 -20.49 5.99 15.99
CA ASN A 150 -20.84 4.83 15.18
C ASN A 150 -19.63 3.90 14.94
N LYS A 151 -18.43 4.29 15.34
CA LYS A 151 -17.17 3.56 15.08
C LYS A 151 -16.89 3.37 13.58
N ILE A 152 -17.18 4.40 12.78
CA ILE A 152 -17.03 4.37 11.32
C ILE A 152 -16.05 5.43 10.87
N TRP A 153 -15.05 5.02 10.10
CA TRP A 153 -14.24 5.94 9.31
C TRP A 153 -14.91 6.19 7.98
N LYS A 154 -14.94 7.46 7.56
CA LYS A 154 -15.43 7.93 6.27
C LYS A 154 -14.28 8.49 5.47
N ILE A 155 -14.11 8.03 4.23
CA ILE A 155 -13.00 8.42 3.37
C ILE A 155 -13.57 8.94 2.04
N GLY A 156 -13.42 10.24 1.79
CA GLY A 156 -13.85 10.85 0.53
C GLY A 156 -12.87 10.57 -0.59
N HIS A 157 -13.34 9.94 -1.66
CA HIS A 157 -12.58 9.68 -2.88
C HIS A 157 -13.31 10.23 -4.11
N GLN A 158 -12.55 10.86 -5.00
CA GLN A 158 -12.96 11.12 -6.37
C GLN A 158 -12.31 10.09 -7.28
N TRP A 159 -13.10 9.30 -7.97
CA TRP A 159 -12.65 8.25 -8.88
C TRP A 159 -12.38 8.83 -10.26
N VAL A 160 -11.13 8.68 -10.73
CA VAL A 160 -10.69 9.30 -11.98
C VAL A 160 -9.96 8.31 -12.89
N VAL A 161 -10.10 8.53 -14.19
CA VAL A 161 -9.39 7.87 -15.28
C VAL A 161 -8.76 8.92 -16.18
N ALA A 162 -7.97 8.49 -17.18
CA ALA A 162 -7.34 9.45 -18.10
C ALA A 162 -8.34 10.35 -18.82
N ALA A 163 -9.53 9.83 -19.15
CA ALA A 163 -10.58 10.54 -19.88
C ALA A 163 -11.45 11.45 -19.01
N GLY A 164 -11.42 11.31 -17.67
CA GLY A 164 -12.27 12.12 -16.80
C GLY A 164 -12.49 11.54 -15.40
N SER A 165 -13.68 11.76 -14.85
CA SER A 165 -14.05 11.34 -13.49
C SER A 165 -15.39 10.62 -13.48
N PHE A 166 -15.49 9.58 -12.66
CA PHE A 166 -16.76 8.88 -12.36
C PHE A 166 -17.55 9.57 -11.22
N GLY A 167 -17.01 10.63 -10.63
CA GLY A 167 -17.61 11.31 -9.51
C GLY A 167 -16.85 11.12 -8.20
N ALA A 168 -17.43 11.59 -7.10
CA ALA A 168 -16.90 11.46 -5.76
C ALA A 168 -17.87 10.65 -4.90
N ASP A 169 -17.31 9.72 -4.12
CA ASP A 169 -18.02 8.87 -3.19
C ASP A 169 -17.36 8.90 -1.81
N ILE A 170 -18.05 8.39 -0.81
CA ILE A 170 -17.55 8.26 0.55
C ILE A 170 -17.45 6.78 0.88
N ASP A 171 -16.24 6.25 0.84
CA ASP A 171 -15.96 4.92 1.33
C ASP A 171 -16.07 4.87 2.86
N THR A 172 -16.36 3.71 3.42
CA THR A 172 -16.48 3.52 4.86
C THR A 172 -15.59 2.38 5.34
N PHE A 173 -15.06 2.52 6.55
CA PHE A 173 -14.46 1.42 7.29
C PHE A 173 -15.16 1.29 8.64
N GLU A 174 -15.90 0.21 8.82
CA GLU A 174 -16.63 -0.12 10.06
C GLU A 174 -15.73 -0.94 10.95
N VAL A 175 -15.40 -0.39 12.13
CA VAL A 175 -14.57 -1.06 13.15
C VAL A 175 -15.35 -2.20 13.76
N THR A 176 -14.74 -3.40 13.80
CA THR A 176 -15.32 -4.61 14.43
C THR A 176 -14.60 -5.01 15.71
N GLU A 177 -13.28 -4.73 15.82
CA GLU A 177 -12.43 -5.01 16.99
C GLU A 177 -11.33 -3.96 17.15
#